data_cedc3d85965e06a9227bc0ec258daa8f
#
_entry.id   cedc3d85965e06a9227bc0ec258daa8f
#
_cell.length_a   1.000
_cell.length_b   1.000
_cell.length_c   1.000
_cell.angle_alpha   90.00
_cell.angle_beta   90.00
_cell.angle_gamma   90.00
#
_symmetry.space_group_name_H-M   'P 1'
#
loop_
_entity.id
_entity.type
_entity.pdbx_description
1 polymer ?
#
loop_
_entity_poly.entity_id
_entity_poly.type
_entity_poly.pdbx_seq_one_letter_code
_entity_poly.pdbx_strand_id
1 'polypeptide(L)'
;MDRFIDDLMKKMTLEEKIGQLNLPVTGEITTGQAKSSNVAKRIRAGEVGGLFNLKGVERIRDVQKQAVEESRLGIPLLFGMDVIHGYETVFPIPLGLSCTWDMKAVEESARIAAIESSADGICWTFSPMVDICRDARWGRVSEGNGEDPFLGAAIAQAMVRGYQGKDMSRNDEIMACVKHFALYGAGEAGRDYNTVDMSHQRMFNEYMLPYQAAVDAGVGSAMASFNEVDGIPATGNKWLMTDVLRKQWGFDGFVVTDYTGITEMTDHGMGDTQTVAALALNAGVDMDMVSDAFVGTLKKSLTEGKVTEEAINAACRRILEAKYKLGLFDNPYKYCDVKRAKKQILSLIHI
;
A
#
# COMPACT_ATOMS: atom_id res chain seq x y z
N MET A 1 -12.43 -8.37 16.79
CA MET A 1 -11.76 -7.22 16.15
C MET A 1 -12.36 -5.91 16.60
N ASP A 2 -13.62 -5.59 16.25
CA ASP A 2 -14.20 -4.24 16.45
C ASP A 2 -14.10 -3.70 17.88
N ARG A 3 -14.52 -4.48 18.88
CA ARG A 3 -14.42 -4.07 20.28
C ARG A 3 -12.97 -3.72 20.71
N PHE A 4 -11.99 -4.51 20.26
CA PHE A 4 -10.57 -4.25 20.55
C PHE A 4 -10.11 -2.92 19.92
N ILE A 5 -10.44 -2.69 18.65
CA ILE A 5 -10.08 -1.47 17.93
C ILE A 5 -10.78 -0.26 18.56
N ASP A 6 -12.08 -0.36 18.87
CA ASP A 6 -12.83 0.72 19.56
C ASP A 6 -12.19 1.11 20.89
N ASP A 7 -11.82 0.13 21.70
CA ASP A 7 -11.21 0.37 23.02
C ASP A 7 -9.78 0.93 22.89
N LEU A 8 -9.03 0.56 21.85
CA LEU A 8 -7.73 1.14 21.53
C LEU A 8 -7.88 2.60 21.09
N MET A 9 -8.76 2.86 20.13
CA MET A 9 -8.97 4.21 19.57
C MET A 9 -9.47 5.22 20.63
N LYS A 10 -10.25 4.80 21.63
CA LYS A 10 -10.65 5.65 22.78
C LYS A 10 -9.44 6.12 23.61
N LYS A 11 -8.34 5.37 23.62
CA LYS A 11 -7.12 5.72 24.37
C LYS A 11 -6.15 6.59 23.58
N MET A 12 -6.33 6.65 22.26
CA MET A 12 -5.45 7.40 21.36
C MET A 12 -5.72 8.91 21.41
N THR A 13 -4.66 9.70 21.41
CA THR A 13 -4.74 11.13 21.12
C THR A 13 -4.97 11.37 19.63
N LEU A 14 -5.34 12.61 19.26
CA LEU A 14 -5.47 12.99 17.86
C LEU A 14 -4.15 12.81 17.09
N GLU A 15 -3.03 13.18 17.71
CA GLU A 15 -1.69 13.05 17.15
C GLU A 15 -1.34 11.59 16.88
N GLU A 16 -1.66 10.70 17.80
CA GLU A 16 -1.43 9.24 17.63
C GLU A 16 -2.33 8.65 16.54
N LYS A 17 -3.58 9.12 16.40
CA LYS A 17 -4.47 8.71 15.29
C LYS A 17 -3.92 9.17 13.94
N ILE A 18 -3.51 10.44 13.82
CA ILE A 18 -2.89 10.98 12.62
C ILE A 18 -1.55 10.26 12.35
N GLY A 19 -0.80 9.92 13.39
CA GLY A 19 0.45 9.17 13.31
C GLY A 19 0.28 7.81 12.63
N GLN A 20 -0.85 7.11 12.87
CA GLN A 20 -1.12 5.83 12.17
C GLN A 20 -1.27 6.00 10.64
N LEU A 21 -1.62 7.21 10.17
CA LEU A 21 -1.77 7.53 8.76
C LEU A 21 -0.43 7.84 8.06
N ASN A 22 0.69 7.67 8.73
CA ASN A 22 2.00 8.09 8.27
C ASN A 22 2.91 6.90 7.96
N LEU A 23 3.46 6.87 6.74
CA LEU A 23 4.39 5.85 6.24
C LEU A 23 5.70 6.51 5.79
N PRO A 24 6.59 6.91 6.70
CA PRO A 24 7.88 7.48 6.34
C PRO A 24 8.85 6.42 5.79
N VAL A 25 9.86 6.90 5.06
CA VAL A 25 10.96 6.07 4.59
C VAL A 25 12.09 6.07 5.62
N THR A 26 12.61 4.87 5.90
CA THR A 26 13.86 4.70 6.64
C THR A 26 14.67 3.64 5.95
N GLY A 27 15.86 3.89 5.59
CA GLY A 27 16.73 2.86 5.08
C GLY A 27 17.67 3.35 4.00
N GLU A 28 18.50 2.43 3.58
CA GLU A 28 19.52 2.64 2.55
C GLU A 28 18.93 2.44 1.15
N ILE A 29 17.77 1.79 1.05
CA ILE A 29 17.08 1.60 -0.23
C ILE A 29 16.27 2.85 -0.52
N THR A 30 16.75 3.64 -1.49
CA THR A 30 16.12 4.88 -1.89
C THR A 30 15.39 4.67 -3.22
N THR A 31 14.08 4.80 -3.22
CA THR A 31 13.24 4.74 -4.44
C THR A 31 12.88 6.13 -4.97
N GLY A 32 13.19 7.19 -4.22
CA GLY A 32 12.91 8.58 -4.60
C GLY A 32 13.83 9.56 -3.85
N GLN A 33 13.62 10.86 -4.07
CA GLN A 33 14.49 11.92 -3.51
C GLN A 33 14.07 12.39 -2.11
N ALA A 34 12.81 12.19 -1.73
CA ALA A 34 12.31 12.61 -0.43
C ALA A 34 12.92 11.77 0.70
N LYS A 35 13.23 12.44 1.81
CA LYS A 35 13.83 11.82 3.00
C LYS A 35 12.98 12.16 4.22
N SER A 36 12.71 11.16 5.05
CA SER A 36 12.08 11.36 6.35
C SER A 36 13.11 11.64 7.43
N SER A 37 12.81 12.58 8.32
CA SER A 37 13.71 12.98 9.42
C SER A 37 13.15 12.54 10.78
N ASN A 38 14.07 12.32 11.74
CA ASN A 38 13.73 12.03 13.15
C ASN A 38 12.78 10.82 13.34
N VAL A 39 12.81 9.84 12.43
CA VAL A 39 11.84 8.73 12.40
C VAL A 39 11.81 7.96 13.73
N ALA A 40 12.95 7.64 14.33
CA ALA A 40 13.00 6.94 15.61
C ALA A 40 12.30 7.71 16.75
N LYS A 41 12.43 9.05 16.78
CA LYS A 41 11.72 9.89 17.76
C LYS A 41 10.21 9.87 17.51
N ARG A 42 9.81 9.93 16.24
CA ARG A 42 8.39 9.90 15.83
C ARG A 42 7.74 8.54 16.14
N ILE A 43 8.46 7.43 15.98
CA ILE A 43 7.98 6.10 16.36
C ILE A 43 7.66 6.05 17.85
N ARG A 44 8.58 6.52 18.71
CA ARG A 44 8.36 6.55 20.17
C ARG A 44 7.21 7.49 20.57
N ALA A 45 6.97 8.54 19.80
CA ALA A 45 5.84 9.45 20.01
C ALA A 45 4.49 8.89 19.52
N GLY A 46 4.47 7.73 18.82
CA GLY A 46 3.27 7.16 18.23
C GLY A 46 2.83 7.83 16.93
N GLU A 47 3.72 8.57 16.27
CA GLU A 47 3.46 9.36 15.06
C GLU A 47 3.80 8.61 13.76
N VAL A 48 3.86 7.28 13.79
CA VAL A 48 4.20 6.43 12.63
C VAL A 48 3.33 5.19 12.63
N GLY A 49 2.64 4.96 11.51
CA GLY A 49 1.80 3.77 11.31
C GLY A 49 2.54 2.58 10.70
N GLY A 50 3.54 2.86 9.89
CA GLY A 50 4.38 1.86 9.23
C GLY A 50 5.68 2.47 8.73
N LEU A 51 6.54 1.64 8.15
CA LEU A 51 7.78 2.06 7.52
C LEU A 51 7.91 1.48 6.12
N PHE A 52 8.46 2.28 5.23
CA PHE A 52 8.73 1.93 3.85
C PHE A 52 10.22 1.66 3.63
N ASN A 53 10.54 0.58 2.90
CA ASN A 53 11.90 0.22 2.48
C ASN A 53 12.92 -0.06 3.60
N LEU A 54 12.47 -0.59 4.73
CA LEU A 54 13.38 -1.14 5.72
C LEU A 54 13.58 -2.64 5.49
N LYS A 55 14.81 -3.09 5.36
CA LYS A 55 15.20 -4.49 5.10
C LYS A 55 16.09 -5.02 6.22
N GLY A 56 16.00 -6.33 6.46
CA GLY A 56 16.80 -7.05 7.45
C GLY A 56 16.03 -7.35 8.72
N VAL A 57 15.85 -8.63 9.01
CA VAL A 57 15.05 -9.16 10.13
C VAL A 57 15.44 -8.59 11.49
N GLU A 58 16.73 -8.41 11.76
CA GLU A 58 17.23 -7.86 13.04
C GLU A 58 16.90 -6.37 13.15
N ARG A 59 17.13 -5.60 12.07
CA ARG A 59 16.83 -4.17 12.01
C ARG A 59 15.31 -3.90 12.16
N ILE A 60 14.49 -4.69 11.46
CA ILE A 60 13.03 -4.59 11.57
C ILE A 60 12.58 -4.91 12.99
N ARG A 61 13.16 -5.94 13.62
CA ARG A 61 12.89 -6.28 15.02
C ARG A 61 13.23 -5.15 15.98
N ASP A 62 14.39 -4.51 15.81
CA ASP A 62 14.83 -3.40 16.67
C ASP A 62 13.92 -2.18 16.54
N VAL A 63 13.47 -1.88 15.33
CA VAL A 63 12.52 -0.78 15.07
C VAL A 63 11.14 -1.12 15.61
N GLN A 64 10.65 -2.33 15.41
CA GLN A 64 9.38 -2.79 15.98
C GLN A 64 9.39 -2.71 17.51
N LYS A 65 10.53 -3.04 18.13
CA LYS A 65 10.72 -2.90 19.58
C LYS A 65 10.50 -1.46 20.06
N GLN A 66 11.03 -0.47 19.34
CA GLN A 66 10.81 0.94 19.69
C GLN A 66 9.30 1.31 19.65
N ALA A 67 8.57 0.80 18.67
CA ALA A 67 7.13 1.05 18.60
C ALA A 67 6.34 0.36 19.73
N VAL A 68 6.67 -0.89 20.02
CA VAL A 68 5.89 -1.72 20.97
C VAL A 68 6.27 -1.48 22.42
N GLU A 69 7.56 -1.31 22.73
CA GLU A 69 8.06 -1.26 24.10
C GLU A 69 8.40 0.17 24.57
N GLU A 70 8.62 1.12 23.64
CA GLU A 70 9.05 2.48 23.99
C GLU A 70 8.00 3.55 23.68
N SER A 71 6.90 3.20 22.99
CA SER A 71 5.76 4.13 22.79
C SER A 71 4.65 3.93 23.83
N ARG A 72 3.82 4.95 23.99
CA ARG A 72 2.77 4.96 25.03
C ARG A 72 1.75 3.84 24.90
N LEU A 73 1.33 3.51 23.67
CA LEU A 73 0.26 2.53 23.41
C LEU A 73 0.77 1.19 22.88
N GLY A 74 2.05 1.09 22.56
CA GLY A 74 2.64 -0.16 22.06
C GLY A 74 2.02 -0.66 20.75
N ILE A 75 1.57 0.25 19.86
CA ILE A 75 0.97 -0.12 18.58
C ILE A 75 2.06 -0.58 17.62
N PRO A 76 2.00 -1.82 17.08
CA PRO A 76 3.01 -2.33 16.16
C PRO A 76 2.98 -1.58 14.82
N LEU A 77 4.14 -1.52 14.15
CA LEU A 77 4.29 -0.94 12.82
C LEU A 77 3.98 -1.94 11.71
N LEU A 78 3.50 -1.43 10.56
CA LEU A 78 3.55 -2.14 9.29
C LEU A 78 4.92 -1.95 8.64
N PHE A 79 5.48 -3.00 8.05
CA PHE A 79 6.71 -2.91 7.26
C PHE A 79 6.38 -3.25 5.81
N GLY A 80 6.42 -2.22 4.95
CA GLY A 80 6.08 -2.31 3.54
C GLY A 80 7.30 -2.25 2.63
N MET A 81 7.25 -3.00 1.52
CA MET A 81 8.28 -3.00 0.47
C MET A 81 7.70 -3.40 -0.88
N ASP A 82 8.33 -2.92 -1.96
CA ASP A 82 8.06 -3.40 -3.31
C ASP A 82 8.65 -4.81 -3.49
N VAL A 83 7.79 -5.83 -3.49
CA VAL A 83 8.14 -7.22 -3.77
C VAL A 83 7.32 -7.64 -4.99
N ILE A 84 7.76 -7.21 -6.19
CA ILE A 84 6.95 -7.26 -7.42
C ILE A 84 7.16 -8.58 -8.18
N HIS A 85 8.40 -9.06 -8.28
CA HIS A 85 8.73 -10.31 -8.95
C HIS A 85 9.78 -11.13 -8.20
N GLY A 86 9.50 -11.41 -6.96
CA GLY A 86 10.37 -12.08 -5.99
C GLY A 86 10.96 -11.12 -4.96
N TYR A 87 11.59 -11.68 -3.95
CA TYR A 87 12.30 -10.93 -2.91
C TYR A 87 13.82 -11.06 -3.08
N GLU A 88 14.46 -12.09 -2.57
CA GLU A 88 15.85 -12.44 -2.89
C GLU A 88 15.94 -13.45 -4.04
N THR A 89 15.00 -14.41 -4.09
CA THR A 89 14.77 -15.22 -5.29
C THR A 89 14.05 -14.37 -6.33
N VAL A 90 14.74 -14.09 -7.44
CA VAL A 90 14.22 -13.24 -8.52
C VAL A 90 13.50 -14.09 -9.56
N PHE A 91 12.21 -13.81 -9.75
CA PHE A 91 11.40 -14.37 -10.82
C PHE A 91 11.44 -13.49 -12.07
N PRO A 92 10.96 -13.98 -13.24
CA PRO A 92 10.76 -13.12 -14.40
C PRO A 92 9.95 -11.87 -14.05
N ILE A 93 10.21 -10.75 -14.73
CA ILE A 93 9.39 -9.54 -14.58
C ILE A 93 7.91 -9.88 -14.84
N PRO A 94 6.94 -9.15 -14.25
CA PRO A 94 5.52 -9.47 -14.41
C PRO A 94 5.07 -9.60 -15.85
N LEU A 95 5.57 -8.74 -16.75
CA LEU A 95 5.30 -8.84 -18.17
C LEU A 95 5.79 -10.17 -18.79
N GLY A 96 6.96 -10.63 -18.38
CA GLY A 96 7.50 -11.93 -18.80
C GLY A 96 6.72 -13.10 -18.20
N LEU A 97 6.34 -13.02 -16.92
CA LEU A 97 5.56 -14.03 -16.24
C LEU A 97 4.15 -14.15 -16.83
N SER A 98 3.53 -13.05 -17.26
CA SER A 98 2.22 -13.05 -17.91
C SER A 98 2.19 -13.86 -19.20
N CYS A 99 3.33 -13.94 -19.92
CA CYS A 99 3.45 -14.72 -21.15
C CYS A 99 3.31 -16.24 -20.93
N THR A 100 3.41 -16.72 -19.71
CA THR A 100 3.24 -18.15 -19.39
C THR A 100 1.80 -18.61 -19.49
N TRP A 101 0.84 -17.74 -19.24
CA TRP A 101 -0.61 -18.04 -19.09
C TRP A 101 -0.88 -19.08 -18.00
N ASP A 102 0.09 -19.36 -17.14
CA ASP A 102 0.01 -20.32 -16.04
C ASP A 102 -0.27 -19.62 -14.71
N MET A 103 -1.56 -19.51 -14.36
CA MET A 103 -1.98 -18.85 -13.12
C MET A 103 -1.47 -19.55 -11.87
N LYS A 104 -1.17 -20.86 -11.95
CA LYS A 104 -0.58 -21.58 -10.82
C LYS A 104 0.87 -21.17 -10.61
N ALA A 105 1.66 -21.06 -11.67
CA ALA A 105 3.03 -20.56 -11.58
C ALA A 105 3.07 -19.10 -11.08
N VAL A 106 2.13 -18.26 -11.52
CA VAL A 106 1.98 -16.87 -11.02
C VAL A 106 1.69 -16.85 -9.52
N GLU A 107 0.71 -17.64 -9.06
CA GLU A 107 0.35 -17.73 -7.63
C GLU A 107 1.53 -18.26 -6.79
N GLU A 108 2.25 -19.27 -7.29
CA GLU A 108 3.40 -19.88 -6.61
C GLU A 108 4.58 -18.90 -6.51
N SER A 109 4.86 -18.13 -7.55
CA SER A 109 5.90 -17.09 -7.50
C SER A 109 5.61 -16.02 -6.44
N ALA A 110 4.36 -15.56 -6.34
CA ALA A 110 3.92 -14.65 -5.29
C ALA A 110 3.98 -15.30 -3.89
N ARG A 111 3.64 -16.60 -3.79
CA ARG A 111 3.74 -17.36 -2.53
C ARG A 111 5.18 -17.45 -2.03
N ILE A 112 6.13 -17.76 -2.91
CA ILE A 112 7.55 -17.83 -2.57
C ILE A 112 8.07 -16.45 -2.16
N ALA A 113 7.71 -15.42 -2.91
CA ALA A 113 8.05 -14.03 -2.58
C ALA A 113 7.53 -13.62 -1.17
N ALA A 114 6.30 -14.03 -0.81
CA ALA A 114 5.74 -13.80 0.52
C ALA A 114 6.50 -14.55 1.62
N ILE A 115 6.88 -15.82 1.39
CA ILE A 115 7.65 -16.62 2.34
C ILE A 115 9.00 -15.99 2.62
N GLU A 116 9.72 -15.54 1.59
CA GLU A 116 11.03 -14.92 1.75
C GLU A 116 10.95 -13.55 2.41
N SER A 117 10.10 -12.66 1.89
CA SER A 117 9.98 -11.30 2.43
C SER A 117 9.46 -11.29 3.86
N SER A 118 8.49 -12.14 4.18
CA SER A 118 8.00 -12.29 5.55
C SER A 118 9.05 -12.86 6.51
N ALA A 119 9.96 -13.70 6.00
CA ALA A 119 11.07 -14.21 6.80
C ALA A 119 12.09 -13.12 7.15
N ASP A 120 12.20 -12.08 6.34
CA ASP A 120 13.04 -10.91 6.60
C ASP A 120 12.33 -9.79 7.39
N GLY A 121 11.07 -10.00 7.77
CA GLY A 121 10.31 -9.08 8.62
C GLY A 121 9.27 -8.24 7.89
N ILE A 122 9.15 -8.34 6.56
CA ILE A 122 8.16 -7.61 5.77
C ILE A 122 6.78 -8.24 5.96
N CYS A 123 5.77 -7.42 6.24
CA CYS A 123 4.39 -7.89 6.43
C CYS A 123 3.41 -7.35 5.36
N TRP A 124 3.89 -6.50 4.46
CA TRP A 124 3.10 -5.82 3.46
C TRP A 124 3.90 -5.61 2.18
N THR A 125 3.35 -6.01 1.02
CA THR A 125 3.98 -5.77 -0.28
C THR A 125 3.17 -4.78 -1.11
N PHE A 126 3.87 -3.93 -1.90
CA PHE A 126 3.24 -3.04 -2.87
C PHE A 126 3.10 -3.75 -4.24
N SER A 127 2.37 -4.85 -4.22
CA SER A 127 2.09 -5.73 -5.36
C SER A 127 0.74 -6.44 -5.13
N PRO A 128 -0.02 -6.78 -6.19
CA PRO A 128 0.33 -6.73 -7.61
C PRO A 128 0.16 -5.33 -8.24
N MET A 129 0.99 -5.05 -9.25
CA MET A 129 0.80 -3.95 -10.18
C MET A 129 -0.07 -4.47 -11.33
N VAL A 130 -1.23 -3.86 -11.53
CA VAL A 130 -2.27 -4.37 -12.44
C VAL A 130 -2.69 -3.37 -13.51
N ASP A 131 -1.92 -2.31 -13.67
CA ASP A 131 -2.18 -1.28 -14.67
C ASP A 131 -2.17 -1.88 -16.08
N ILE A 132 -3.28 -1.77 -16.79
CA ILE A 132 -3.35 -2.12 -18.21
C ILE A 132 -2.56 -1.09 -19.00
N CYS A 133 -1.57 -1.54 -19.75
CA CYS A 133 -0.73 -0.70 -20.58
C CYS A 133 -0.87 -1.07 -22.06
N ARG A 134 -1.29 -0.12 -22.89
CA ARG A 134 -1.41 -0.25 -24.35
C ARG A 134 -0.41 0.58 -25.11
N ASP A 135 0.32 1.47 -24.43
CA ASP A 135 1.38 2.27 -25.02
C ASP A 135 2.75 1.80 -24.49
N ALA A 136 3.50 1.09 -25.31
CA ALA A 136 4.81 0.52 -24.95
C ALA A 136 5.88 1.58 -24.63
N ARG A 137 5.60 2.88 -24.82
CA ARG A 137 6.50 3.98 -24.43
C ARG A 137 6.43 4.28 -22.92
N TRP A 138 5.38 3.84 -22.23
CA TRP A 138 5.29 4.02 -20.78
C TRP A 138 6.41 3.27 -20.06
N GLY A 139 7.17 3.97 -19.22
CA GLY A 139 8.39 3.45 -18.58
C GLY A 139 8.17 2.29 -17.59
N ARG A 140 6.91 2.04 -17.18
CA ARG A 140 6.57 1.01 -16.19
C ARG A 140 5.89 -0.24 -16.77
N VAL A 141 5.94 -0.41 -18.08
CA VAL A 141 5.36 -1.58 -18.78
C VAL A 141 5.86 -2.91 -18.21
N SER A 142 7.13 -2.98 -17.79
CA SER A 142 7.75 -4.20 -17.24
C SER A 142 7.16 -4.66 -15.91
N GLU A 143 6.56 -3.75 -15.14
CA GLU A 143 5.96 -4.05 -13.83
C GLU A 143 4.56 -4.67 -13.95
N GLY A 144 3.87 -4.46 -15.09
CA GLY A 144 2.50 -4.88 -15.32
C GLY A 144 2.39 -6.18 -16.13
N ASN A 145 1.15 -6.56 -16.43
CA ASN A 145 0.79 -7.82 -17.04
C ASN A 145 0.37 -7.67 -18.52
N GLY A 146 0.65 -6.52 -19.13
CA GLY A 146 0.34 -6.24 -20.54
C GLY A 146 -0.98 -5.51 -20.74
N GLU A 147 -1.60 -5.74 -21.93
CA GLU A 147 -2.74 -4.95 -22.40
C GLU A 147 -4.11 -5.62 -22.26
N ASP A 148 -4.13 -6.92 -21.97
CA ASP A 148 -5.38 -7.68 -21.89
C ASP A 148 -6.00 -7.62 -20.50
N PRO A 149 -7.23 -7.04 -20.34
CA PRO A 149 -7.84 -6.88 -19.03
C PRO A 149 -8.28 -8.21 -18.39
N PHE A 150 -8.60 -9.24 -19.17
CA PHE A 150 -9.01 -10.53 -18.65
C PHE A 150 -7.79 -11.29 -18.08
N LEU A 151 -6.69 -11.34 -18.82
CA LEU A 151 -5.44 -11.92 -18.33
C LEU A 151 -4.93 -11.17 -17.10
N GLY A 152 -4.94 -9.84 -17.14
CA GLY A 152 -4.57 -8.98 -16.02
C GLY A 152 -5.41 -9.25 -14.77
N ALA A 153 -6.72 -9.46 -14.93
CA ALA A 153 -7.62 -9.80 -13.82
C ALA A 153 -7.30 -11.19 -13.22
N ALA A 154 -7.07 -12.19 -14.06
CA ALA A 154 -6.71 -13.54 -13.61
C ALA A 154 -5.37 -13.54 -12.84
N ILE A 155 -4.37 -12.80 -13.34
CA ILE A 155 -3.07 -12.64 -12.69
C ILE A 155 -3.21 -11.87 -11.36
N ALA A 156 -3.98 -10.79 -11.33
CA ALA A 156 -4.23 -10.03 -10.10
C ALA A 156 -4.76 -10.92 -8.98
N GLN A 157 -5.76 -11.76 -9.27
CA GLN A 157 -6.31 -12.71 -8.30
C GLN A 157 -5.28 -13.75 -7.86
N ALA A 158 -4.51 -14.31 -8.80
CA ALA A 158 -3.48 -15.30 -8.49
C ALA A 158 -2.39 -14.72 -7.57
N MET A 159 -1.92 -13.51 -7.86
CA MET A 159 -0.91 -12.85 -7.03
C MET A 159 -1.44 -12.49 -5.63
N VAL A 160 -2.66 -11.96 -5.51
CA VAL A 160 -3.27 -11.69 -4.20
C VAL A 160 -3.36 -12.97 -3.37
N ARG A 161 -3.84 -14.07 -3.95
CA ARG A 161 -3.87 -15.38 -3.24
C ARG A 161 -2.49 -15.88 -2.86
N GLY A 162 -1.50 -15.70 -3.73
CA GLY A 162 -0.12 -16.08 -3.46
C GLY A 162 0.47 -15.33 -2.28
N TYR A 163 0.34 -14.01 -2.23
CA TYR A 163 0.87 -13.20 -1.13
C TYR A 163 0.10 -13.40 0.18
N GLN A 164 -1.23 -13.34 0.15
CA GLN A 164 -2.07 -13.34 1.35
C GLN A 164 -2.42 -14.74 1.86
N GLY A 165 -2.26 -15.78 1.01
CA GLY A 165 -2.60 -17.14 1.35
C GLY A 165 -4.06 -17.28 1.80
N LYS A 166 -4.27 -18.06 2.86
CA LYS A 166 -5.61 -18.32 3.43
C LYS A 166 -5.88 -17.58 4.72
N ASP A 167 -4.83 -17.17 5.43
CA ASP A 167 -4.93 -16.55 6.75
C ASP A 167 -3.72 -15.63 7.01
N MET A 168 -3.88 -14.33 6.78
CA MET A 168 -2.82 -13.33 6.96
C MET A 168 -2.28 -13.25 8.41
N SER A 169 -2.93 -13.90 9.38
CA SER A 169 -2.38 -14.01 10.72
C SER A 169 -1.20 -14.99 10.82
N ARG A 170 -0.93 -15.77 9.78
CA ARG A 170 0.25 -16.65 9.71
C ARG A 170 1.53 -15.82 9.48
N ASN A 171 2.68 -16.37 9.85
CA ASN A 171 3.97 -15.67 9.74
C ASN A 171 4.66 -15.79 8.38
N ASP A 172 4.07 -16.53 7.44
CA ASP A 172 4.56 -16.73 6.08
C ASP A 172 3.63 -16.11 5.02
N GLU A 173 2.60 -15.41 5.44
CA GLU A 173 1.64 -14.69 4.61
C GLU A 173 1.76 -13.18 4.87
N ILE A 174 1.65 -12.36 3.81
CA ILE A 174 1.79 -10.91 3.89
C ILE A 174 0.61 -10.24 3.19
N MET A 175 0.29 -9.02 3.59
CA MET A 175 -0.75 -8.24 2.95
C MET A 175 -0.30 -7.77 1.56
N ALA A 176 -1.16 -7.96 0.56
CA ALA A 176 -1.00 -7.45 -0.79
C ALA A 176 -1.53 -6.02 -0.92
N CYS A 177 -1.05 -5.29 -1.92
CA CYS A 177 -1.49 -3.95 -2.28
C CYS A 177 -1.68 -3.86 -3.78
N VAL A 178 -2.93 -3.76 -4.24
CA VAL A 178 -3.19 -3.55 -5.68
C VAL A 178 -2.80 -2.14 -6.08
N LYS A 179 -2.05 -1.99 -7.17
CA LYS A 179 -1.56 -0.69 -7.63
C LYS A 179 -1.55 -0.59 -9.16
N HIS A 180 -1.61 0.61 -9.71
CA HIS A 180 -1.86 1.91 -9.05
C HIS A 180 -3.28 2.36 -9.35
N PHE A 181 -4.10 2.49 -8.35
CA PHE A 181 -5.53 2.78 -8.51
C PHE A 181 -5.77 4.29 -8.75
N ALA A 182 -6.13 4.72 -10.01
CA ALA A 182 -6.42 3.82 -11.11
C ALA A 182 -5.96 4.42 -12.44
N LEU A 183 -5.85 3.53 -13.44
CA LEU A 183 -5.64 3.90 -14.84
C LEU A 183 -4.22 4.42 -15.17
N TYR A 184 -3.24 4.17 -14.34
CA TYR A 184 -1.91 4.77 -14.46
C TYR A 184 -1.18 4.39 -15.77
N GLY A 185 -1.43 3.18 -16.29
CA GLY A 185 -0.89 2.73 -17.59
C GLY A 185 -1.59 3.33 -18.83
N ALA A 186 -2.61 4.17 -18.64
CA ALA A 186 -3.38 4.79 -19.73
C ALA A 186 -3.04 6.26 -19.96
N GLY A 187 -1.96 6.77 -19.35
CA GLY A 187 -1.55 8.17 -19.48
C GLY A 187 -1.35 8.60 -20.93
N GLU A 188 -1.79 9.82 -21.25
CA GLU A 188 -1.71 10.40 -22.58
C GLU A 188 -0.28 10.36 -23.14
N ALA A 189 -0.16 9.92 -24.39
CA ALA A 189 1.10 9.75 -25.14
C ALA A 189 2.11 8.76 -24.49
N GLY A 190 1.66 7.88 -23.59
CA GLY A 190 2.52 6.94 -22.85
C GLY A 190 3.46 7.65 -21.86
N ARG A 191 3.14 8.87 -21.46
CA ARG A 191 3.96 9.62 -20.50
C ARG A 191 3.55 9.28 -19.08
N ASP A 192 4.56 9.02 -18.27
CA ASP A 192 4.36 8.81 -16.83
C ASP A 192 3.79 10.08 -16.17
N TYR A 193 2.97 9.93 -15.12
CA TYR A 193 2.28 11.01 -14.41
C TYR A 193 1.24 11.80 -15.24
N ASN A 194 1.07 11.49 -16.52
CA ASN A 194 0.20 12.30 -17.38
C ASN A 194 -1.28 12.00 -17.17
N THR A 195 -2.13 12.92 -17.61
CA THR A 195 -3.59 12.81 -17.50
C THR A 195 -4.15 11.62 -18.29
N VAL A 196 -5.30 11.12 -17.84
CA VAL A 196 -6.07 10.08 -18.53
C VAL A 196 -7.43 10.67 -18.91
N ASP A 197 -7.76 10.59 -20.19
CA ASP A 197 -9.07 11.00 -20.74
C ASP A 197 -9.70 9.83 -21.48
N MET A 198 -10.80 9.31 -20.93
CA MET A 198 -11.60 8.25 -21.55
C MET A 198 -13.00 8.21 -20.98
N SER A 199 -13.96 7.64 -21.77
CA SER A 199 -15.31 7.41 -21.25
C SER A 199 -15.33 6.40 -20.11
N HIS A 200 -16.26 6.53 -19.17
CA HIS A 200 -16.47 5.56 -18.10
C HIS A 200 -16.73 4.15 -18.65
N GLN A 201 -17.43 4.00 -19.78
CA GLN A 201 -17.63 2.71 -20.41
C GLN A 201 -16.31 2.03 -20.77
N ARG A 202 -15.40 2.78 -21.41
CA ARG A 202 -14.07 2.26 -21.75
C ARG A 202 -13.24 1.96 -20.49
N MET A 203 -13.31 2.85 -19.53
CA MET A 203 -12.64 2.70 -18.23
C MET A 203 -12.99 1.37 -17.57
N PHE A 204 -14.28 1.08 -17.36
CA PHE A 204 -14.73 -0.15 -16.70
C PHE A 204 -14.52 -1.42 -17.54
N ASN A 205 -14.68 -1.35 -18.86
CA ASN A 205 -14.53 -2.52 -19.70
C ASN A 205 -13.07 -2.91 -19.99
N GLU A 206 -12.15 -1.95 -19.97
CA GLU A 206 -10.80 -2.18 -20.50
C GLU A 206 -9.70 -1.98 -19.47
N TYR A 207 -9.90 -1.17 -18.40
CA TYR A 207 -8.84 -0.79 -17.49
C TYR A 207 -9.11 -1.15 -16.02
N MET A 208 -10.37 -1.12 -15.60
CA MET A 208 -10.72 -1.28 -14.19
C MET A 208 -10.88 -2.74 -13.75
N LEU A 209 -11.04 -3.66 -14.70
CA LEU A 209 -11.29 -5.09 -14.42
C LEU A 209 -10.20 -5.75 -13.54
N PRO A 210 -8.88 -5.53 -13.75
CA PRO A 210 -7.86 -6.14 -12.90
C PRO A 210 -7.88 -5.62 -11.45
N TYR A 211 -8.19 -4.35 -11.22
CA TYR A 211 -8.34 -3.81 -9.87
C TYR A 211 -9.53 -4.42 -9.15
N GLN A 212 -10.69 -4.50 -9.83
CA GLN A 212 -11.87 -5.15 -9.28
C GLN A 212 -11.59 -6.61 -8.93
N ALA A 213 -10.91 -7.34 -9.81
CA ALA A 213 -10.53 -8.72 -9.58
C ALA A 213 -9.63 -8.90 -8.35
N ALA A 214 -8.72 -7.94 -8.08
CA ALA A 214 -7.92 -7.93 -6.86
C ALA A 214 -8.78 -7.68 -5.60
N VAL A 215 -9.76 -6.78 -5.68
CA VAL A 215 -10.74 -6.55 -4.59
C VAL A 215 -11.57 -7.80 -4.34
N ASP A 216 -12.08 -8.45 -5.39
CA ASP A 216 -12.85 -9.70 -5.30
C ASP A 216 -12.01 -10.86 -4.70
N ALA A 217 -10.69 -10.82 -4.88
CA ALA A 217 -9.76 -11.76 -4.25
C ALA A 217 -9.42 -11.40 -2.79
N GLY A 218 -9.97 -10.31 -2.26
CA GLY A 218 -9.79 -9.90 -0.86
C GLY A 218 -8.47 -9.17 -0.58
N VAL A 219 -7.93 -8.39 -1.54
CA VAL A 219 -6.72 -7.61 -1.33
C VAL A 219 -6.84 -6.68 -0.12
N GLY A 220 -5.81 -6.67 0.75
CA GLY A 220 -5.86 -5.94 2.02
C GLY A 220 -5.61 -4.44 1.91
N SER A 221 -4.97 -3.97 0.82
CA SER A 221 -4.71 -2.55 0.59
C SER A 221 -4.72 -2.20 -0.89
N ALA A 222 -4.90 -0.91 -1.20
CA ALA A 222 -4.78 -0.35 -2.54
C ALA A 222 -3.87 0.88 -2.51
N MET A 223 -3.11 1.11 -3.58
CA MET A 223 -2.26 2.29 -3.71
C MET A 223 -2.86 3.23 -4.76
N ALA A 224 -3.09 4.49 -4.37
CA ALA A 224 -3.59 5.53 -5.26
C ALA A 224 -2.52 5.92 -6.30
N SER A 225 -2.93 6.12 -7.54
CA SER A 225 -2.03 6.53 -8.63
C SER A 225 -1.78 8.04 -8.67
N PHE A 226 -0.79 8.45 -9.46
CA PHE A 226 -0.42 9.87 -9.63
C PHE A 226 -1.26 10.61 -10.66
N ASN A 227 -1.66 9.92 -11.75
CA ASN A 227 -2.30 10.52 -12.90
C ASN A 227 -3.65 11.15 -12.58
N GLU A 228 -4.02 12.13 -13.38
CA GLU A 228 -5.37 12.68 -13.35
C GLU A 228 -6.36 11.75 -14.06
N VAL A 229 -7.55 11.68 -13.52
CA VAL A 229 -8.72 11.07 -14.14
C VAL A 229 -9.84 12.10 -14.10
N ASP A 230 -10.38 12.45 -15.27
CA ASP A 230 -11.37 13.55 -15.42
C ASP A 230 -10.87 14.88 -14.81
N GLY A 231 -9.57 15.19 -14.97
CA GLY A 231 -8.92 16.41 -14.48
C GLY A 231 -8.66 16.45 -12.97
N ILE A 232 -8.84 15.34 -12.26
CA ILE A 232 -8.56 15.26 -10.82
C ILE A 232 -7.52 14.16 -10.57
N PRO A 233 -6.37 14.48 -9.94
CA PRO A 233 -5.40 13.46 -9.53
C PRO A 233 -6.06 12.34 -8.75
N ALA A 234 -5.76 11.09 -9.08
CA ALA A 234 -6.42 9.92 -8.50
C ALA A 234 -6.38 9.94 -6.96
N THR A 235 -5.26 10.37 -6.36
CA THR A 235 -5.09 10.52 -4.91
C THR A 235 -6.14 11.46 -4.28
N GLY A 236 -6.60 12.50 -5.00
CA GLY A 236 -7.66 13.43 -4.57
C GLY A 236 -9.05 13.12 -5.12
N ASN A 237 -9.20 12.07 -5.89
CA ASN A 237 -10.43 11.76 -6.62
C ASN A 237 -11.39 10.93 -5.77
N LYS A 238 -12.36 11.61 -5.16
CA LYS A 238 -13.38 10.98 -4.31
C LYS A 238 -14.23 9.95 -5.03
N TRP A 239 -14.54 10.19 -6.32
CA TRP A 239 -15.30 9.24 -7.11
C TRP A 239 -14.56 7.92 -7.23
N LEU A 240 -13.26 7.94 -7.55
CA LEU A 240 -12.43 6.72 -7.59
C LEU A 240 -12.33 6.06 -6.22
N MET A 241 -11.83 6.78 -5.20
CA MET A 241 -11.45 6.22 -3.90
C MET A 241 -12.65 5.81 -3.04
N THR A 242 -13.73 6.59 -3.09
CA THR A 242 -14.91 6.33 -2.25
C THR A 242 -16.05 5.68 -3.04
N ASP A 243 -16.47 6.27 -4.15
CA ASP A 243 -17.70 5.81 -4.80
C ASP A 243 -17.50 4.52 -5.59
N VAL A 244 -16.40 4.39 -6.34
CA VAL A 244 -16.06 3.15 -7.06
C VAL A 244 -15.45 2.12 -6.13
N LEU A 245 -14.28 2.41 -5.55
CA LEU A 245 -13.50 1.41 -4.81
C LEU A 245 -14.26 0.88 -3.59
N ARG A 246 -14.78 1.77 -2.74
CA ARG A 246 -15.41 1.36 -1.48
C ARG A 246 -16.88 1.03 -1.61
N LYS A 247 -17.69 1.93 -2.23
CA LYS A 247 -19.14 1.74 -2.26
C LYS A 247 -19.59 0.75 -3.31
N GLN A 248 -19.05 0.86 -4.53
CA GLN A 248 -19.45 0.00 -5.64
C GLN A 248 -18.84 -1.40 -5.54
N TRP A 249 -17.53 -1.51 -5.20
CA TRP A 249 -16.82 -2.79 -5.13
C TRP A 249 -16.71 -3.37 -3.73
N GLY A 250 -17.09 -2.63 -2.69
CA GLY A 250 -17.09 -3.13 -1.32
C GLY A 250 -15.70 -3.30 -0.70
N PHE A 251 -14.68 -2.58 -1.21
CA PHE A 251 -13.34 -2.65 -0.65
C PHE A 251 -13.31 -2.22 0.83
N ASP A 252 -12.88 -3.11 1.71
CA ASP A 252 -12.83 -2.91 3.16
C ASP A 252 -11.41 -2.66 3.71
N GLY A 253 -10.39 -2.75 2.85
CA GLY A 253 -9.00 -2.46 3.21
C GLY A 253 -8.70 -0.96 3.31
N PHE A 254 -7.42 -0.61 3.47
CA PHE A 254 -6.98 0.78 3.47
C PHE A 254 -6.33 1.21 2.14
N VAL A 255 -6.38 2.51 1.86
CA VAL A 255 -5.74 3.13 0.70
C VAL A 255 -4.49 3.88 1.14
N VAL A 256 -3.33 3.54 0.57
CA VAL A 256 -2.09 4.29 0.71
C VAL A 256 -1.86 5.12 -0.55
N THR A 257 -1.18 6.27 -0.42
CA THR A 257 -0.69 6.99 -1.61
C THR A 257 0.49 6.26 -2.25
N ASP A 258 0.78 6.56 -3.49
CA ASP A 258 2.12 6.33 -4.04
C ASP A 258 3.14 7.29 -3.41
N TYR A 259 4.41 7.12 -3.72
CA TYR A 259 5.53 7.89 -3.17
C TYR A 259 5.33 9.39 -3.36
N THR A 260 5.23 10.14 -2.25
CA THR A 260 4.91 11.58 -2.25
C THR A 260 3.59 11.98 -2.93
N GLY A 261 2.66 11.04 -3.13
CA GLY A 261 1.46 11.24 -3.96
C GLY A 261 0.53 12.37 -3.48
N ILE A 262 0.54 12.76 -2.20
CA ILE A 262 -0.21 13.92 -1.74
C ILE A 262 0.46 15.22 -2.21
N THR A 263 1.77 15.34 -2.05
CA THR A 263 2.49 16.56 -2.45
C THR A 263 2.57 16.71 -3.96
N GLU A 264 2.59 15.63 -4.72
CA GLU A 264 2.50 15.67 -6.19
C GLU A 264 1.25 16.40 -6.69
N MET A 265 0.14 16.36 -5.95
CA MET A 265 -1.07 17.10 -6.32
C MET A 265 -0.86 18.64 -6.32
N THR A 266 0.16 19.15 -5.66
CA THR A 266 0.50 20.59 -5.72
C THR A 266 1.00 20.98 -7.12
N ASP A 267 1.73 20.08 -7.77
CA ASP A 267 2.25 20.30 -9.13
C ASP A 267 1.14 20.20 -10.18
N HIS A 268 0.03 19.50 -9.87
CA HIS A 268 -1.21 19.54 -10.64
C HIS A 268 -2.07 20.79 -10.38
N GLY A 269 -1.59 21.74 -9.57
CA GLY A 269 -2.31 22.99 -9.30
C GLY A 269 -3.50 22.85 -8.34
N MET A 270 -3.62 21.74 -7.59
CA MET A 270 -4.75 21.48 -6.69
C MET A 270 -4.70 22.29 -5.38
N GLY A 271 -3.62 23.03 -5.14
CA GLY A 271 -3.48 23.91 -3.98
C GLY A 271 -2.18 23.69 -3.20
N ASP A 272 -2.10 24.27 -2.01
CA ASP A 272 -0.98 24.07 -1.09
C ASP A 272 -1.04 22.69 -0.40
N THR A 273 0.03 22.30 0.28
CA THR A 273 0.14 21.00 0.97
C THR A 273 -1.02 20.72 1.92
N GLN A 274 -1.51 21.74 2.64
CA GLN A 274 -2.66 21.58 3.54
C GLN A 274 -3.95 21.28 2.77
N THR A 275 -4.16 21.95 1.65
CA THR A 275 -5.33 21.77 0.80
C THR A 275 -5.34 20.36 0.18
N VAL A 276 -4.22 19.95 -0.41
CA VAL A 276 -4.14 18.62 -1.07
C VAL A 276 -4.18 17.47 -0.05
N ALA A 277 -3.65 17.64 1.16
CA ALA A 277 -3.79 16.67 2.23
C ALA A 277 -5.27 16.51 2.66
N ALA A 278 -5.99 17.61 2.80
CA ALA A 278 -7.43 17.55 3.10
C ALA A 278 -8.22 16.90 1.96
N LEU A 279 -7.89 17.19 0.70
CA LEU A 279 -8.51 16.55 -0.47
C LEU A 279 -8.29 15.04 -0.45
N ALA A 280 -7.05 14.56 -0.23
CA ALA A 280 -6.72 13.15 -0.20
C ALA A 280 -7.50 12.40 0.90
N LEU A 281 -7.50 12.92 2.14
CA LEU A 281 -8.26 12.29 3.24
C LEU A 281 -9.76 12.26 2.95
N ASN A 282 -10.33 13.37 2.46
CA ASN A 282 -11.76 13.46 2.12
C ASN A 282 -12.13 12.61 0.90
N ALA A 283 -11.18 12.32 0.01
CA ALA A 283 -11.37 11.38 -1.09
C ALA A 283 -11.44 9.93 -0.61
N GLY A 284 -10.83 9.59 0.52
CA GLY A 284 -10.83 8.23 1.08
C GLY A 284 -9.45 7.58 1.15
N VAL A 285 -8.37 8.35 0.98
CA VAL A 285 -6.99 7.91 1.23
C VAL A 285 -6.76 7.84 2.74
N ASP A 286 -6.14 6.75 3.20
CA ASP A 286 -5.95 6.46 4.62
C ASP A 286 -4.51 6.65 5.10
N MET A 287 -3.52 6.45 4.22
CA MET A 287 -2.11 6.50 4.60
C MET A 287 -1.28 7.31 3.59
N ASP A 288 -0.44 8.18 4.11
CA ASP A 288 0.46 9.07 3.38
C ASP A 288 1.86 8.46 3.29
N MET A 289 2.29 8.09 2.08
CA MET A 289 3.62 7.59 1.84
C MET A 289 4.60 8.75 1.61
N VAL A 290 5.46 8.99 2.61
CA VAL A 290 6.65 9.85 2.57
C VAL A 290 6.40 11.37 2.47
N SER A 291 5.21 11.84 2.10
CA SER A 291 4.93 13.29 1.96
C SER A 291 5.01 14.06 3.28
N ASP A 292 4.80 13.41 4.44
CA ASP A 292 4.57 14.05 5.74
C ASP A 292 3.40 15.08 5.74
N ALA A 293 2.55 15.05 4.72
CA ALA A 293 1.47 16.00 4.52
C ALA A 293 0.35 15.82 5.56
N PHE A 294 -0.03 14.57 5.86
CA PHE A 294 -1.04 14.29 6.88
C PHE A 294 -0.57 14.71 8.26
N VAL A 295 0.62 14.29 8.67
CA VAL A 295 1.17 14.63 10.00
C VAL A 295 1.40 16.14 10.14
N GLY A 296 1.84 16.79 9.07
CA GLY A 296 2.13 18.21 9.08
C GLY A 296 0.89 19.13 9.07
N THR A 297 -0.27 18.66 8.56
CA THR A 297 -1.37 19.59 8.26
C THR A 297 -2.74 19.19 8.81
N LEU A 298 -3.05 17.91 9.06
CA LEU A 298 -4.40 17.47 9.40
C LEU A 298 -4.94 18.05 10.71
N LYS A 299 -4.08 18.27 11.71
CA LYS A 299 -4.50 18.93 12.97
C LYS A 299 -5.01 20.35 12.71
N LYS A 300 -4.31 21.12 11.88
CA LYS A 300 -4.72 22.46 11.47
C LYS A 300 -5.98 22.39 10.61
N SER A 301 -6.03 21.46 9.66
CA SER A 301 -7.19 21.26 8.78
C SER A 301 -8.46 20.90 9.55
N LEU A 302 -8.35 20.12 10.61
CA LEU A 302 -9.47 19.83 11.53
C LEU A 302 -9.95 21.09 12.25
N THR A 303 -9.03 21.90 12.78
CA THR A 303 -9.38 23.17 13.45
C THR A 303 -10.06 24.15 12.51
N GLU A 304 -9.69 24.16 11.24
CA GLU A 304 -10.25 25.02 10.20
C GLU A 304 -11.51 24.41 9.51
N GLY A 305 -11.95 23.24 9.92
CA GLY A 305 -13.12 22.55 9.36
C GLY A 305 -12.94 22.04 7.92
N LYS A 306 -11.70 21.89 7.45
CA LYS A 306 -11.39 21.32 6.12
C LYS A 306 -11.49 19.80 6.09
N VAL A 307 -11.30 19.16 7.23
CA VAL A 307 -11.51 17.71 7.45
C VAL A 307 -12.30 17.50 8.74
N THR A 308 -12.87 16.32 8.93
CA THR A 308 -13.58 15.98 10.16
C THR A 308 -12.81 14.96 11.00
N GLU A 309 -13.09 14.91 12.30
CA GLU A 309 -12.50 13.88 13.17
C GLU A 309 -12.95 12.47 12.76
N GLU A 310 -14.18 12.33 12.27
CA GLU A 310 -14.70 11.06 11.76
C GLU A 310 -13.89 10.55 10.57
N ALA A 311 -13.45 11.43 9.66
CA ALA A 311 -12.60 11.04 8.53
C ALA A 311 -11.23 10.53 9.01
N ILE A 312 -10.59 11.23 9.96
CA ILE A 312 -9.34 10.80 10.58
C ILE A 312 -9.52 9.46 11.32
N ASN A 313 -10.59 9.33 12.08
CA ASN A 313 -10.92 8.11 12.82
C ASN A 313 -11.16 6.93 11.87
N ALA A 314 -11.86 7.13 10.75
CA ALA A 314 -12.13 6.09 9.77
C ALA A 314 -10.84 5.60 9.10
N ALA A 315 -9.93 6.51 8.72
CA ALA A 315 -8.63 6.17 8.16
C ALA A 315 -7.75 5.40 9.18
N CYS A 316 -7.64 5.91 10.40
CA CYS A 316 -6.91 5.26 11.49
C CYS A 316 -7.46 3.84 11.76
N ARG A 317 -8.78 3.69 11.85
CA ARG A 317 -9.43 2.39 12.05
C ARG A 317 -9.01 1.35 11.03
N ARG A 318 -9.05 1.67 9.72
CA ARG A 318 -8.69 0.72 8.66
C ARG A 318 -7.24 0.23 8.78
N ILE A 319 -6.33 1.11 9.17
CA ILE A 319 -4.92 0.75 9.40
C ILE A 319 -4.78 -0.16 10.63
N LEU A 320 -5.50 0.11 11.71
CA LEU A 320 -5.50 -0.74 12.90
C LEU A 320 -6.15 -2.10 12.61
N GLU A 321 -7.21 -2.15 11.81
CA GLU A 321 -7.84 -3.40 11.35
C GLU A 321 -6.88 -4.24 10.49
N ALA A 322 -6.11 -3.63 9.60
CA ALA A 322 -5.07 -4.31 8.83
C ALA A 322 -4.00 -4.93 9.75
N LYS A 323 -3.52 -4.19 10.76
CA LYS A 323 -2.59 -4.71 11.78
C LYS A 323 -3.19 -5.86 12.57
N TYR A 324 -4.48 -5.79 12.89
CA TYR A 324 -5.19 -6.85 13.58
C TYR A 324 -5.33 -8.11 12.71
N LYS A 325 -5.78 -7.97 11.46
CA LYS A 325 -5.88 -9.06 10.48
C LYS A 325 -4.53 -9.75 10.24
N LEU A 326 -3.44 -8.99 10.31
CA LEU A 326 -2.07 -9.52 10.26
C LEU A 326 -1.61 -10.19 11.56
N GLY A 327 -2.40 -10.19 12.66
CA GLY A 327 -2.04 -10.77 13.94
C GLY A 327 -0.93 -10.04 14.69
N LEU A 328 -0.62 -8.79 14.34
CA LEU A 328 0.48 -8.04 14.94
C LEU A 328 0.21 -7.63 16.38
N PHE A 329 -1.06 -7.49 16.78
CA PHE A 329 -1.42 -7.22 18.18
C PHE A 329 -1.26 -8.44 19.09
N ASP A 330 -1.35 -9.65 18.53
CA ASP A 330 -1.12 -10.89 19.29
C ASP A 330 0.37 -11.19 19.40
N ASN A 331 1.12 -10.98 18.32
CA ASN A 331 2.57 -11.15 18.28
C ASN A 331 3.22 -10.15 17.31
N PRO A 332 3.68 -8.98 17.80
CA PRO A 332 4.29 -7.95 16.97
C PRO A 332 5.62 -8.39 16.32
N TYR A 333 6.26 -9.44 16.84
CA TYR A 333 7.54 -9.96 16.36
C TYR A 333 7.42 -11.22 15.51
N LYS A 334 6.22 -11.64 15.12
CA LYS A 334 5.99 -12.92 14.43
C LYS A 334 6.75 -13.07 13.11
N TYR A 335 7.08 -11.97 12.46
CA TYR A 335 7.89 -11.94 11.25
C TYR A 335 9.40 -11.82 11.52
N CYS A 336 9.80 -11.60 12.78
CA CYS A 336 11.19 -11.30 13.16
C CYS A 336 11.91 -12.53 13.74
N ASP A 337 12.05 -13.60 12.95
CA ASP A 337 12.76 -14.83 13.32
C ASP A 337 14.01 -15.02 12.46
N VAL A 338 15.19 -14.76 13.03
CA VAL A 338 16.50 -14.89 12.37
C VAL A 338 16.77 -16.31 11.88
N LYS A 339 16.31 -17.34 12.60
CA LYS A 339 16.51 -18.74 12.18
C LYS A 339 15.67 -19.05 10.97
N ARG A 340 14.42 -18.55 10.93
CA ARG A 340 13.52 -18.67 9.80
C ARG A 340 14.08 -17.93 8.58
N ALA A 341 14.58 -16.69 8.74
CA ALA A 341 15.21 -15.92 7.69
C ALA A 341 16.36 -16.70 7.01
N LYS A 342 17.29 -17.23 7.80
CA LYS A 342 18.41 -18.05 7.30
C LYS A 342 17.99 -19.33 6.58
N LYS A 343 16.81 -19.87 6.91
CA LYS A 343 16.29 -21.10 6.31
C LYS A 343 15.51 -20.85 5.02
N GLN A 344 14.77 -19.75 4.95
CA GLN A 344 13.80 -19.50 3.88
C GLN A 344 14.37 -18.65 2.74
N ILE A 345 15.17 -17.64 3.06
CA ILE A 345 15.71 -16.72 2.05
C ILE A 345 16.72 -17.47 1.17
N LEU A 346 16.55 -17.36 -0.14
CA LEU A 346 17.34 -18.08 -1.16
C LEU A 346 17.39 -19.60 -0.90
N SER A 347 16.31 -20.17 -0.44
CA SER A 347 16.26 -21.61 -0.18
C SER A 347 16.25 -22.40 -1.50
N LEU A 348 17.09 -23.42 -1.61
CA LEU A 348 17.14 -24.32 -2.77
C LEU A 348 15.83 -25.04 -3.07
N ILE A 349 14.88 -25.10 -2.14
CA ILE A 349 13.54 -25.64 -2.40
C ILE A 349 12.66 -24.70 -3.23
N HIS A 350 13.09 -23.46 -3.45
CA HIS A 350 12.39 -22.49 -4.29
C HIS A 350 12.95 -22.43 -5.72
N ILE A 351 14.05 -23.11 -5.97
CA ILE A 351 14.73 -23.24 -7.26
C ILE A 351 14.50 -24.68 -7.80
#